data_7187340b0e39be748a34d9787560c2c1
#
_entry.id   7187340b0e39be748a34d9787560c2c1
#
_cell.length_a   1.000
_cell.length_b   1.000
_cell.length_c   1.000
_cell.angle_alpha   90.00
_cell.angle_beta   90.00
_cell.angle_gamma   90.00
#
_symmetry.space_group_name_H-M   'P 1'
#
loop_
_entity.id
_entity.type
_entity.pdbx_description
1 polymer ?
#
loop_
_entity_poly.entity_id
_entity_poly.type
_entity_poly.pdbx_seq_one_letter_code
_entity_poly.pdbx_strand_id
1 'polypeptide(L)'
;TATTTITRYFTKSRGKALSICWFGLSTAEFILPVLIVYLLTITAWQNIWIFISIIILIFLPLTSFFLIKKLDFDTREQVDIDNSEIKEIKQWKRIEVLKDYRFYIICMTMLAMPWIATGSFVYQSFISSSKEWGPYVIAQSFMAYSILSVITLFISGFLIDKFSSRKLLIYMNIPLLFGTIVLYYFDAPLSSFVFFGLVGVTNGLANVLGSSTWAEIYGVKYIGSIKALTTALMVFSTAFGTALFGFLIDIGFSIEQIAVVSGAYIFGSIILLYFVKNKLKPQYL
;
A
#
# COMPACT_ATOMS: atom_id res chain seq x y z
N THR A 1 1.75 -16.38 1.47
CA THR A 1 1.36 -15.52 0.34
C THR A 1 2.57 -15.14 -0.52
N ALA A 2 2.36 -14.72 -1.80
CA ALA A 2 3.43 -14.39 -2.74
C ALA A 2 4.46 -13.41 -2.16
N THR A 3 4.03 -12.33 -1.51
CA THR A 3 4.94 -11.35 -0.90
C THR A 3 5.77 -11.91 0.24
N THR A 4 5.23 -12.83 1.03
CA THR A 4 5.97 -13.51 2.11
C THR A 4 7.02 -14.45 1.54
N THR A 5 6.69 -15.18 0.49
CA THR A 5 7.63 -16.05 -0.22
C THR A 5 8.77 -15.22 -0.81
N ILE A 6 8.48 -14.14 -1.54
CA ILE A 6 9.49 -13.25 -2.11
C ILE A 6 10.42 -12.67 -1.05
N THR A 7 9.88 -12.22 0.09
CA THR A 7 10.73 -11.66 1.17
C THR A 7 11.64 -12.69 1.84
N ARG A 8 11.34 -13.97 1.73
CA ARG A 8 12.20 -15.07 2.23
C ARG A 8 13.31 -15.44 1.23
N TYR A 9 12.97 -15.49 -0.07
CA TYR A 9 13.91 -15.93 -1.10
C TYR A 9 14.88 -14.84 -1.56
N PHE A 10 14.42 -13.59 -1.68
CA PHE A 10 15.26 -12.49 -2.16
C PHE A 10 15.80 -11.66 -1.00
N THR A 11 17.12 -11.72 -0.77
CA THR A 11 17.82 -10.93 0.27
C THR A 11 18.43 -9.64 -0.30
N LYS A 12 19.19 -9.72 -1.39
CA LYS A 12 19.90 -8.58 -1.99
C LYS A 12 19.01 -7.68 -2.88
N SER A 13 18.02 -8.25 -3.58
CA SER A 13 17.14 -7.51 -4.52
C SER A 13 15.67 -7.57 -4.11
N ARG A 14 15.41 -7.57 -2.81
CA ARG A 14 14.05 -7.69 -2.24
C ARG A 14 13.10 -6.63 -2.74
N GLY A 15 13.55 -5.37 -2.83
CA GLY A 15 12.75 -4.25 -3.31
C GLY A 15 12.29 -4.44 -4.74
N LYS A 16 13.21 -4.80 -5.66
CA LYS A 16 12.89 -5.07 -7.06
C LYS A 16 11.91 -6.24 -7.22
N ALA A 17 12.15 -7.34 -6.51
CA ALA A 17 11.28 -8.51 -6.57
C ALA A 17 9.85 -8.21 -6.07
N LEU A 18 9.72 -7.41 -5.01
CA LEU A 18 8.43 -6.94 -4.51
C LEU A 18 7.74 -5.99 -5.51
N SER A 19 8.47 -5.08 -6.15
CA SER A 19 7.91 -4.18 -7.17
C SER A 19 7.33 -4.95 -8.34
N ILE A 20 8.01 -5.98 -8.84
CA ILE A 20 7.51 -6.85 -9.92
C ILE A 20 6.23 -7.59 -9.49
N CYS A 21 6.20 -8.08 -8.26
CA CYS A 21 5.00 -8.75 -7.72
C CYS A 21 3.79 -7.83 -7.67
N TRP A 22 3.97 -6.59 -7.21
CA TRP A 22 2.90 -5.60 -7.11
C TRP A 22 2.51 -4.99 -8.47
N PHE A 23 3.40 -5.02 -9.45
CA PHE A 23 3.12 -4.54 -10.81
C PHE A 23 1.90 -5.23 -11.45
N GLY A 24 1.73 -6.54 -11.21
CA GLY A 24 0.56 -7.27 -11.68
C GLY A 24 -0.76 -6.70 -11.14
N LEU A 25 -0.81 -6.34 -9.85
CA LEU A 25 -2.00 -5.71 -9.25
C LEU A 25 -2.25 -4.33 -9.85
N SER A 26 -1.21 -3.50 -9.94
CA SER A 26 -1.34 -2.14 -10.51
C SER A 26 -1.74 -2.17 -11.99
N THR A 27 -1.30 -3.18 -12.75
CA THR A 27 -1.75 -3.37 -14.13
C THR A 27 -3.24 -3.70 -14.20
N ALA A 28 -3.73 -4.51 -13.27
CA ALA A 28 -5.16 -4.81 -13.18
C ALA A 28 -5.97 -3.55 -12.79
N GLU A 29 -5.49 -2.77 -11.82
CA GLU A 29 -6.11 -1.49 -11.41
C GLU A 29 -6.18 -0.47 -12.55
N PHE A 30 -5.22 -0.51 -13.48
CA PHE A 30 -5.22 0.37 -14.64
C PHE A 30 -6.19 -0.10 -15.74
N ILE A 31 -6.20 -1.39 -16.05
CA ILE A 31 -6.94 -1.95 -17.19
C ILE A 31 -8.39 -2.22 -16.86
N LEU A 32 -8.66 -2.87 -15.70
CA LEU A 32 -9.98 -3.39 -15.38
C LEU A 32 -11.07 -2.32 -15.25
N PRO A 33 -10.86 -1.15 -14.61
CA PRO A 33 -11.90 -0.13 -14.52
C PRO A 33 -12.35 0.38 -15.87
N VAL A 34 -11.42 0.65 -16.78
CA VAL A 34 -11.73 1.11 -18.14
C VAL A 34 -12.45 0.03 -18.94
N LEU A 35 -11.98 -1.23 -18.83
CA LEU A 35 -12.62 -2.37 -19.49
C LEU A 35 -14.03 -2.62 -18.97
N ILE A 36 -14.24 -2.56 -17.65
CA ILE A 36 -15.56 -2.77 -17.04
C ILE A 36 -16.53 -1.68 -17.47
N VAL A 37 -16.13 -0.40 -17.44
CA VAL A 37 -16.97 0.71 -17.90
C VAL A 37 -17.34 0.54 -19.37
N TYR A 38 -16.39 0.17 -20.23
CA TYR A 38 -16.68 -0.14 -21.63
C TYR A 38 -17.67 -1.30 -21.79
N LEU A 39 -17.47 -2.40 -21.07
CA LEU A 39 -18.36 -3.56 -21.14
C LEU A 39 -19.78 -3.23 -20.63
N LEU A 40 -19.93 -2.33 -19.65
CA LEU A 40 -21.23 -1.86 -19.16
C LEU A 40 -22.02 -1.09 -20.21
N THR A 41 -21.38 -0.56 -21.25
CA THR A 41 -22.11 0.06 -22.39
C THR A 41 -22.70 -0.97 -23.35
N ILE A 42 -22.21 -2.22 -23.32
CA ILE A 42 -22.58 -3.27 -24.28
C ILE A 42 -23.47 -4.34 -23.64
N THR A 43 -23.28 -4.62 -22.34
CA THR A 43 -23.96 -5.72 -21.65
C THR A 43 -24.30 -5.38 -20.20
N ALA A 44 -25.22 -6.15 -19.61
CA ALA A 44 -25.62 -6.00 -18.22
C ALA A 44 -24.46 -6.40 -17.26
N TRP A 45 -24.41 -5.74 -16.12
CA TRP A 45 -23.35 -5.96 -15.11
C TRP A 45 -23.25 -7.42 -14.65
N GLN A 46 -24.38 -8.15 -14.61
CA GLN A 46 -24.41 -9.57 -14.23
C GLN A 46 -23.55 -10.43 -15.17
N ASN A 47 -23.66 -10.19 -16.49
CA ASN A 47 -22.89 -10.94 -17.48
C ASN A 47 -21.38 -10.66 -17.36
N ILE A 48 -21.01 -9.42 -17.02
CA ILE A 48 -19.61 -9.04 -16.79
C ILE A 48 -19.03 -9.83 -15.60
N TRP A 49 -19.78 -9.90 -14.49
CA TRP A 49 -19.34 -10.67 -13.32
C TRP A 49 -19.24 -12.17 -13.60
N ILE A 50 -20.18 -12.74 -14.36
CA ILE A 50 -20.11 -14.14 -14.76
C ILE A 50 -18.86 -14.38 -15.63
N PHE A 51 -18.60 -13.50 -16.59
CA PHE A 51 -17.44 -13.59 -17.47
C PHE A 51 -16.11 -13.53 -16.67
N ILE A 52 -15.97 -12.56 -15.79
CA ILE A 52 -14.79 -12.44 -14.90
C ILE A 52 -14.64 -13.69 -14.03
N SER A 53 -15.73 -14.20 -13.47
CA SER A 53 -15.74 -15.39 -12.63
C SER A 53 -15.26 -16.63 -13.38
N ILE A 54 -15.67 -16.81 -14.63
CA ILE A 54 -15.21 -17.91 -15.50
C ILE A 54 -13.72 -17.80 -15.78
N ILE A 55 -13.22 -16.58 -16.10
CA ILE A 55 -11.79 -16.35 -16.32
C ILE A 55 -10.99 -16.76 -15.08
N ILE A 56 -11.40 -16.32 -13.89
CA ILE A 56 -10.71 -16.64 -12.65
C ILE A 56 -10.72 -18.15 -12.39
N LEU A 57 -11.87 -18.78 -12.60
CA LEU A 57 -12.06 -20.23 -12.36
C LEU A 57 -11.20 -21.10 -13.28
N ILE A 58 -10.89 -20.64 -14.49
CA ILE A 58 -10.02 -21.33 -15.44
C ILE A 58 -8.54 -20.98 -15.16
N PHE A 59 -8.24 -19.68 -14.98
CA PHE A 59 -6.86 -19.20 -14.91
C PHE A 59 -6.16 -19.59 -13.62
N LEU A 60 -6.87 -19.61 -12.49
CA LEU A 60 -6.31 -19.89 -11.17
C LEU A 60 -5.82 -21.33 -11.02
N PRO A 61 -6.58 -22.38 -11.39
CA PRO A 61 -6.08 -23.76 -11.41
C PRO A 61 -4.96 -23.96 -12.43
N LEU A 62 -5.07 -23.34 -13.61
CA LEU A 62 -4.06 -23.46 -14.67
C LEU A 62 -2.71 -22.90 -14.22
N THR A 63 -2.69 -21.68 -13.65
CA THR A 63 -1.47 -21.06 -13.11
C THR A 63 -0.92 -21.85 -11.93
N SER A 64 -1.78 -22.34 -11.04
CA SER A 64 -1.38 -23.19 -9.92
C SER A 64 -0.73 -24.48 -10.38
N PHE A 65 -1.31 -25.16 -11.38
CA PHE A 65 -0.79 -26.43 -11.89
C PHE A 65 0.52 -26.27 -12.65
N PHE A 66 0.63 -25.26 -13.54
CA PHE A 66 1.81 -25.09 -14.38
C PHE A 66 2.98 -24.37 -13.71
N LEU A 67 2.71 -23.38 -12.84
CA LEU A 67 3.76 -22.57 -12.21
C LEU A 67 4.18 -23.13 -10.85
N ILE A 68 3.24 -23.50 -9.98
CA ILE A 68 3.57 -23.92 -8.62
C ILE A 68 4.21 -25.31 -8.62
N LYS A 69 3.77 -26.22 -9.50
CA LYS A 69 4.35 -27.57 -9.62
C LYS A 69 5.82 -27.57 -10.12
N LYS A 70 6.24 -26.49 -10.80
CA LYS A 70 7.64 -26.29 -11.25
C LYS A 70 8.54 -25.61 -10.22
N LEU A 71 7.97 -25.04 -9.18
CA LEU A 71 8.73 -24.45 -8.08
C LEU A 71 9.06 -25.56 -7.09
N ASP A 72 10.28 -26.04 -7.14
CA ASP A 72 10.81 -26.98 -6.17
C ASP A 72 10.94 -26.25 -4.82
N PHE A 73 9.97 -26.46 -3.95
CA PHE A 73 9.94 -25.83 -2.61
C PHE A 73 11.00 -26.42 -1.66
N ASP A 74 11.71 -27.46 -2.09
CA ASP A 74 12.70 -28.18 -1.28
C ASP A 74 14.12 -27.64 -1.43
N THR A 75 14.38 -26.74 -2.38
CA THR A 75 15.64 -26.02 -2.40
C THR A 75 15.60 -24.92 -1.34
N ARG A 76 15.71 -25.32 -0.07
CA ARG A 76 16.40 -24.54 0.93
C ARG A 76 17.84 -24.38 0.42
N GLU A 77 18.10 -23.46 -0.43
CA GLU A 77 19.35 -22.75 -0.37
C GLU A 77 19.40 -22.14 1.02
N GLN A 78 19.90 -22.90 1.97
CA GLN A 78 20.71 -22.32 3.04
C GLN A 78 21.70 -21.49 2.27
N VAL A 79 21.40 -20.17 2.14
CA VAL A 79 22.44 -19.22 1.80
C VAL A 79 23.53 -19.53 2.80
N ASP A 80 24.61 -20.14 2.33
CA ASP A 80 25.87 -20.20 3.06
C ASP A 80 26.16 -18.76 3.39
N ILE A 81 25.83 -18.40 4.61
CA ILE A 81 26.19 -17.13 5.21
C ILE A 81 27.67 -17.26 5.35
N ASP A 82 28.37 -16.70 4.35
CA ASP A 82 29.80 -16.47 4.41
C ASP A 82 30.10 -15.96 5.82
N ASN A 83 30.89 -16.72 6.57
CA ASN A 83 31.17 -16.58 8.00
C ASN A 83 32.05 -15.34 8.31
N SER A 84 31.75 -14.20 7.72
CA SER A 84 32.23 -12.89 8.12
C SER A 84 31.24 -12.31 9.12
N GLU A 85 31.58 -12.26 10.41
CA GLU A 85 30.99 -11.54 11.56
C GLU A 85 29.66 -10.78 11.31
N ILE A 86 28.65 -11.45 10.75
CA ILE A 86 27.32 -10.87 10.59
C ILE A 86 26.66 -10.97 11.95
N LYS A 87 26.58 -9.84 12.68
CA LYS A 87 25.77 -9.73 13.90
C LYS A 87 24.39 -10.24 13.59
N GLU A 88 24.00 -11.37 14.18
CA GLU A 88 22.69 -11.97 13.95
C GLU A 88 21.60 -11.03 14.44
N ILE A 89 20.68 -10.68 13.54
CA ILE A 89 19.51 -9.87 13.88
C ILE A 89 18.58 -10.72 14.74
N LYS A 90 18.15 -10.19 15.87
CA LYS A 90 17.13 -10.83 16.72
C LYS A 90 15.87 -11.12 15.92
N GLN A 91 15.42 -12.38 15.95
CA GLN A 91 14.21 -12.86 15.29
C GLN A 91 13.00 -12.75 16.23
N TRP A 92 12.19 -11.73 16.03
CA TRP A 92 11.07 -11.41 16.92
C TRP A 92 9.84 -12.28 16.67
N LYS A 93 9.27 -12.83 17.76
CA LYS A 93 7.97 -13.49 17.73
C LYS A 93 6.84 -12.46 17.75
N ARG A 94 5.65 -12.83 17.24
CA ARG A 94 4.47 -11.95 17.17
C ARG A 94 4.13 -11.26 18.50
N ILE A 95 4.22 -11.99 19.63
CA ILE A 95 3.92 -11.45 20.97
C ILE A 95 4.96 -10.39 21.39
N GLU A 96 6.23 -10.59 21.05
CA GLU A 96 7.28 -9.61 21.34
C GLU A 96 7.09 -8.32 20.53
N VAL A 97 6.68 -8.46 19.25
CA VAL A 97 6.37 -7.31 18.38
C VAL A 97 5.22 -6.49 18.94
N LEU A 98 4.17 -7.12 19.45
CA LEU A 98 3.04 -6.44 20.10
C LEU A 98 3.41 -5.69 21.39
N LYS A 99 4.53 -6.05 22.03
CA LYS A 99 5.04 -5.34 23.22
C LYS A 99 6.00 -4.19 22.85
N ASP A 100 6.38 -4.08 21.59
CA ASP A 100 7.30 -3.06 21.11
C ASP A 100 6.54 -1.79 20.70
N TYR A 101 6.77 -0.68 21.39
CA TYR A 101 6.13 0.61 21.05
C TYR A 101 6.44 1.10 19.63
N ARG A 102 7.59 0.70 19.06
CA ARG A 102 8.00 1.04 17.68
C ARG A 102 7.00 0.48 16.66
N PHE A 103 6.45 -0.71 16.95
CA PHE A 103 5.44 -1.33 16.11
C PHE A 103 4.22 -0.42 15.93
N TYR A 104 3.70 0.17 16.99
CA TYR A 104 2.53 1.04 16.93
C TYR A 104 2.78 2.33 16.18
N ILE A 105 3.98 2.93 16.34
CA ILE A 105 4.34 4.15 15.61
C ILE A 105 4.48 3.88 14.11
N ILE A 106 5.10 2.75 13.74
CA ILE A 106 5.17 2.32 12.34
C ILE A 106 3.77 2.03 11.79
N CYS A 107 2.92 1.35 12.56
CA CYS A 107 1.53 1.10 12.17
C CYS A 107 0.77 2.40 11.94
N MET A 108 0.85 3.41 12.82
CA MET A 108 0.20 4.70 12.60
C MET A 108 0.61 5.32 11.26
N THR A 109 1.88 5.25 10.92
CA THR A 109 2.37 5.75 9.62
C THR A 109 1.86 4.92 8.45
N MET A 110 1.92 3.59 8.53
CA MET A 110 1.53 2.70 7.44
C MET A 110 0.02 2.62 7.22
N LEU A 111 -0.76 2.87 8.26
CA LEU A 111 -2.23 2.82 8.20
C LEU A 111 -2.85 4.10 7.63
N ALA A 112 -2.11 5.22 7.56
CA ALA A 112 -2.60 6.48 7.02
C ALA A 112 -3.13 6.33 5.58
N MET A 113 -2.32 5.73 4.70
CA MET A 113 -2.68 5.55 3.30
C MET A 113 -3.95 4.69 3.12
N PRO A 114 -4.10 3.48 3.72
CA PRO A 114 -5.28 2.66 3.55
C PRO A 114 -6.59 3.35 3.93
N TRP A 115 -6.68 4.04 5.07
CA TRP A 115 -7.95 4.65 5.48
C TRP A 115 -8.28 5.90 4.69
N ILE A 116 -7.29 6.75 4.37
CA ILE A 116 -7.53 7.99 3.61
C ILE A 116 -7.88 7.67 2.16
N ALA A 117 -7.11 6.78 1.51
CA ALA A 117 -7.38 6.39 0.13
C ALA A 117 -8.72 5.70 0.00
N THR A 118 -9.04 4.74 0.88
CA THR A 118 -10.34 4.04 0.81
C THR A 118 -11.50 4.98 1.09
N GLY A 119 -11.39 5.86 2.09
CA GLY A 119 -12.40 6.89 2.33
C GLY A 119 -12.61 7.78 1.10
N SER A 120 -11.54 8.24 0.48
CA SER A 120 -11.60 9.07 -0.73
C SER A 120 -12.20 8.32 -1.93
N PHE A 121 -11.91 7.05 -2.10
CA PHE A 121 -12.44 6.23 -3.20
C PHE A 121 -13.93 5.92 -3.00
N VAL A 122 -14.35 5.59 -1.79
CA VAL A 122 -15.75 5.28 -1.49
C VAL A 122 -16.62 6.53 -1.61
N TYR A 123 -16.17 7.66 -1.08
CA TYR A 123 -16.89 8.92 -1.11
C TYR A 123 -16.50 9.86 -2.26
N GLN A 124 -15.97 9.30 -3.36
CA GLN A 124 -15.55 10.08 -4.52
C GLN A 124 -16.68 10.95 -5.13
N SER A 125 -17.93 10.46 -5.09
CA SER A 125 -19.07 11.23 -5.56
C SER A 125 -19.33 12.46 -4.69
N PHE A 126 -19.21 12.34 -3.37
CA PHE A 126 -19.30 13.46 -2.45
C PHE A 126 -18.20 14.48 -2.71
N ILE A 127 -16.94 14.03 -2.87
CA ILE A 127 -15.80 14.89 -3.20
C ILE A 127 -16.04 15.63 -4.51
N SER A 128 -16.49 14.91 -5.55
CA SER A 128 -16.78 15.49 -6.87
C SER A 128 -17.88 16.56 -6.80
N SER A 129 -18.96 16.29 -6.07
CA SER A 129 -20.07 17.23 -5.90
C SER A 129 -19.67 18.45 -5.08
N SER A 130 -18.90 18.26 -4.00
CA SER A 130 -18.43 19.36 -3.13
C SER A 130 -17.48 20.31 -3.83
N LYS A 131 -16.68 19.80 -4.79
CA LYS A 131 -15.70 20.57 -5.58
C LYS A 131 -16.22 21.01 -6.95
N GLU A 132 -17.49 20.73 -7.26
CA GLU A 132 -18.12 21.01 -8.55
C GLU A 132 -17.36 20.43 -9.75
N TRP A 133 -16.69 19.28 -9.55
CA TRP A 133 -15.98 18.61 -10.62
C TRP A 133 -16.97 17.86 -11.52
N GLY A 134 -16.71 17.90 -12.81
CA GLY A 134 -17.52 17.16 -13.77
C GLY A 134 -17.45 15.63 -13.54
N PRO A 135 -18.44 14.87 -14.00
CA PRO A 135 -18.62 13.45 -13.68
C PRO A 135 -17.44 12.55 -14.12
N TYR A 136 -16.68 12.99 -15.11
CA TYR A 136 -15.56 12.22 -15.64
C TYR A 136 -14.20 12.58 -15.00
N VAL A 137 -14.12 13.68 -14.25
CA VAL A 137 -12.83 14.18 -13.72
C VAL A 137 -12.21 13.18 -12.78
N ILE A 138 -12.97 12.60 -11.85
CA ILE A 138 -12.43 11.59 -10.93
C ILE A 138 -12.04 10.31 -11.68
N ALA A 139 -12.88 9.83 -12.60
CA ALA A 139 -12.56 8.64 -13.39
C ALA A 139 -11.24 8.80 -14.16
N GLN A 140 -11.00 9.98 -14.75
CA GLN A 140 -9.74 10.31 -15.41
C GLN A 140 -8.58 10.45 -14.41
N SER A 141 -8.84 10.97 -13.21
CA SER A 141 -7.82 11.11 -12.16
C SER A 141 -7.30 9.75 -11.65
N PHE A 142 -8.11 8.68 -11.75
CA PHE A 142 -7.63 7.32 -11.49
C PHE A 142 -6.52 6.88 -12.46
N MET A 143 -6.47 7.42 -13.67
CA MET A 143 -5.35 7.16 -14.59
C MET A 143 -4.06 7.77 -14.04
N ALA A 144 -4.11 9.00 -13.52
CA ALA A 144 -2.96 9.63 -12.87
C ALA A 144 -2.51 8.84 -11.62
N TYR A 145 -3.47 8.40 -10.79
CA TYR A 145 -3.21 7.51 -9.65
C TYR A 145 -2.46 6.24 -10.07
N SER A 146 -2.97 5.52 -11.06
CA SER A 146 -2.39 4.24 -11.49
C SER A 146 -1.00 4.40 -12.10
N ILE A 147 -0.82 5.38 -12.98
CA ILE A 147 0.46 5.66 -13.63
C ILE A 147 1.53 6.01 -12.58
N LEU A 148 1.21 6.96 -11.69
CA LEU A 148 2.15 7.40 -10.67
C LEU A 148 2.41 6.31 -9.62
N SER A 149 1.42 5.49 -9.29
CA SER A 149 1.60 4.34 -8.41
C SER A 149 2.60 3.33 -9.00
N VAL A 150 2.46 2.99 -10.29
CA VAL A 150 3.38 2.06 -10.97
C VAL A 150 4.80 2.64 -11.04
N ILE A 151 4.94 3.89 -11.48
CA ILE A 151 6.25 4.54 -11.57
C ILE A 151 6.93 4.54 -10.20
N THR A 152 6.20 4.96 -9.17
CA THR A 152 6.74 5.03 -7.81
C THR A 152 7.03 3.66 -7.22
N LEU A 153 6.23 2.65 -7.55
CA LEU A 153 6.47 1.27 -7.15
C LEU A 153 7.85 0.78 -7.61
N PHE A 154 8.21 1.02 -8.87
CA PHE A 154 9.52 0.65 -9.39
C PHE A 154 10.64 1.48 -8.77
N ILE A 155 10.47 2.80 -8.68
CA ILE A 155 11.45 3.70 -8.06
C ILE A 155 11.69 3.31 -6.59
N SER A 156 10.64 3.02 -5.83
CA SER A 156 10.74 2.62 -4.43
C SER A 156 11.48 1.30 -4.24
N GLY A 157 11.34 0.35 -5.17
CA GLY A 157 12.12 -0.89 -5.16
C GLY A 157 13.63 -0.63 -5.21
N PHE A 158 14.07 0.23 -6.14
CA PHE A 158 15.49 0.61 -6.24
C PHE A 158 15.96 1.41 -5.01
N LEU A 159 15.12 2.33 -4.51
CA LEU A 159 15.46 3.14 -3.35
C LEU A 159 15.64 2.29 -2.08
N ILE A 160 14.80 1.29 -1.87
CA ILE A 160 14.90 0.40 -0.71
C ILE A 160 16.19 -0.43 -0.77
N ASP A 161 16.54 -0.94 -1.94
CA ASP A 161 17.77 -1.71 -2.11
C ASP A 161 19.03 -0.85 -1.84
N LYS A 162 18.94 0.48 -2.07
CA LYS A 162 20.06 1.42 -1.85
C LYS A 162 20.09 2.04 -0.45
N PHE A 163 18.95 2.44 0.11
CA PHE A 163 18.88 3.29 1.31
C PHE A 163 18.30 2.62 2.55
N SER A 164 17.72 1.42 2.44
CA SER A 164 16.99 0.74 3.51
C SER A 164 15.55 1.27 3.69
N SER A 165 14.61 0.33 3.89
CA SER A 165 13.18 0.65 3.99
C SER A 165 12.84 1.52 5.21
N ARG A 166 13.48 1.29 6.36
CA ARG A 166 13.24 2.07 7.60
C ARG A 166 13.60 3.54 7.46
N LYS A 167 14.63 3.88 6.65
CA LYS A 167 15.02 5.28 6.41
C LYS A 167 14.02 5.97 5.49
N LEU A 168 13.47 5.25 4.51
CA LEU A 168 12.51 5.77 3.55
C LEU A 168 11.10 5.90 4.13
N LEU A 169 10.80 5.18 5.21
CA LEU A 169 9.48 5.17 5.83
C LEU A 169 8.98 6.57 6.22
N ILE A 170 9.88 7.46 6.62
CA ILE A 170 9.55 8.83 7.02
C ILE A 170 9.01 9.67 5.86
N TYR A 171 9.43 9.34 4.63
CA TYR A 171 9.04 10.06 3.42
C TYR A 171 7.77 9.48 2.78
N MET A 172 7.31 8.31 3.24
CA MET A 172 6.23 7.55 2.61
C MET A 172 4.93 8.35 2.47
N ASN A 173 4.54 9.06 3.52
CA ASN A 173 3.26 9.79 3.57
C ASN A 173 3.37 11.28 3.22
N ILE A 174 4.56 11.78 2.87
CA ILE A 174 4.74 13.18 2.46
C ILE A 174 3.89 13.52 1.22
N PRO A 175 3.88 12.68 0.15
CA PRO A 175 3.00 12.97 -0.99
C PRO A 175 1.52 13.02 -0.60
N LEU A 176 1.07 12.11 0.27
CA LEU A 176 -0.31 12.09 0.76
C LEU A 176 -0.66 13.36 1.55
N LEU A 177 0.27 13.86 2.38
CA LEU A 177 0.09 15.13 3.10
C LEU A 177 -0.08 16.29 2.12
N PHE A 178 0.76 16.39 1.09
CA PHE A 178 0.58 17.39 0.04
C PHE A 178 -0.75 17.21 -0.71
N GLY A 179 -1.19 15.97 -0.93
CA GLY A 179 -2.49 15.67 -1.50
C GLY A 179 -3.65 16.26 -0.68
N THR A 180 -3.62 16.09 0.65
CA THR A 180 -4.66 16.68 1.52
C THR A 180 -4.62 18.22 1.51
N ILE A 181 -3.44 18.82 1.40
CA ILE A 181 -3.30 20.28 1.24
C ILE A 181 -3.90 20.76 -0.07
N VAL A 182 -3.64 20.04 -1.17
CA VAL A 182 -4.23 20.37 -2.49
C VAL A 182 -5.74 20.25 -2.44
N LEU A 183 -6.28 19.20 -1.82
CA LEU A 183 -7.73 18.99 -1.68
C LEU A 183 -8.39 20.09 -0.83
N TYR A 184 -7.66 20.65 0.13
CA TYR A 184 -8.14 21.76 0.96
C TYR A 184 -8.20 23.10 0.22
N TYR A 185 -7.13 23.46 -0.52
CA TYR A 185 -6.98 24.82 -1.07
C TYR A 185 -7.51 25.00 -2.49
N PHE A 186 -7.67 23.93 -3.26
CA PHE A 186 -7.95 24.05 -4.70
C PHE A 186 -9.22 23.30 -5.09
N ASP A 187 -10.09 24.01 -5.86
CA ASP A 187 -11.36 23.47 -6.36
C ASP A 187 -11.30 23.16 -7.87
N ALA A 188 -10.27 23.64 -8.57
CA ALA A 188 -10.12 23.39 -10.00
C ALA A 188 -10.07 21.88 -10.32
N PRO A 189 -10.64 21.41 -11.43
CA PRO A 189 -10.61 19.99 -11.82
C PRO A 189 -9.20 19.38 -11.84
N LEU A 190 -8.17 20.17 -12.13
CA LEU A 190 -6.78 19.74 -12.09
C LEU A 190 -6.35 19.27 -10.69
N SER A 191 -6.92 19.84 -9.62
CA SER A 191 -6.60 19.41 -8.25
C SER A 191 -6.99 17.96 -7.96
N SER A 192 -8.00 17.42 -8.64
CA SER A 192 -8.35 16.00 -8.59
C SER A 192 -7.19 15.13 -9.10
N PHE A 193 -6.62 15.46 -10.25
CA PHE A 193 -5.49 14.72 -10.82
C PHE A 193 -4.26 14.77 -9.93
N VAL A 194 -3.99 15.93 -9.33
CA VAL A 194 -2.87 16.10 -8.40
C VAL A 194 -3.11 15.30 -7.12
N PHE A 195 -4.30 15.39 -6.51
CA PHE A 195 -4.64 14.66 -5.30
C PHE A 195 -4.52 13.14 -5.52
N PHE A 196 -5.25 12.59 -6.50
CA PHE A 196 -5.22 11.15 -6.77
C PHE A 196 -3.84 10.70 -7.26
N GLY A 197 -3.11 11.52 -8.00
CA GLY A 197 -1.74 11.25 -8.37
C GLY A 197 -0.81 11.11 -7.16
N LEU A 198 -0.91 12.01 -6.17
CA LEU A 198 -0.12 11.95 -4.93
C LEU A 198 -0.54 10.76 -4.04
N VAL A 199 -1.83 10.39 -4.02
CA VAL A 199 -2.29 9.13 -3.43
C VAL A 199 -1.62 7.94 -4.12
N GLY A 200 -1.53 7.95 -5.46
CA GLY A 200 -0.83 6.93 -6.24
C GLY A 200 0.67 6.83 -5.90
N VAL A 201 1.35 7.96 -5.77
CA VAL A 201 2.76 7.99 -5.32
C VAL A 201 2.91 7.34 -3.94
N THR A 202 2.03 7.69 -3.00
CA THR A 202 2.05 7.09 -1.66
C THR A 202 1.75 5.60 -1.69
N ASN A 203 0.81 5.16 -2.55
CA ASN A 203 0.48 3.75 -2.74
C ASN A 203 1.69 2.94 -3.25
N GLY A 204 2.40 3.45 -4.25
CA GLY A 204 3.61 2.81 -4.76
C GLY A 204 4.70 2.65 -3.70
N LEU A 205 4.93 3.68 -2.87
CA LEU A 205 5.84 3.60 -1.72
C LEU A 205 5.35 2.59 -0.67
N ALA A 206 4.07 2.65 -0.28
CA ALA A 206 3.49 1.84 0.78
C ALA A 206 3.55 0.34 0.48
N ASN A 207 3.32 -0.07 -0.76
CA ASN A 207 3.33 -1.47 -1.18
C ASN A 207 4.71 -2.13 -0.98
N VAL A 208 5.79 -1.44 -1.28
CA VAL A 208 7.15 -1.98 -1.13
C VAL A 208 7.66 -1.81 0.29
N LEU A 209 7.51 -0.61 0.88
CA LEU A 209 7.92 -0.32 2.26
C LEU A 209 7.17 -1.17 3.29
N GLY A 210 5.86 -1.34 3.12
CA GLY A 210 5.01 -2.14 4.00
C GLY A 210 5.42 -3.62 4.07
N SER A 211 6.09 -4.13 3.05
CA SER A 211 6.61 -5.49 3.06
C SER A 211 8.04 -5.58 3.58
N SER A 212 8.90 -4.61 3.23
CA SER A 212 10.34 -4.63 3.50
C SER A 212 10.68 -4.18 4.92
N THR A 213 9.99 -3.17 5.45
CA THR A 213 10.30 -2.57 6.77
C THR A 213 10.15 -3.58 7.91
N TRP A 214 9.11 -4.40 7.90
CA TRP A 214 8.90 -5.40 8.94
C TRP A 214 10.00 -6.47 8.96
N ALA A 215 10.43 -6.91 7.78
CA ALA A 215 11.52 -7.87 7.66
C ALA A 215 12.87 -7.30 8.09
N GLU A 216 13.11 -6.01 7.85
CA GLU A 216 14.34 -5.32 8.23
C GLU A 216 14.45 -5.09 9.75
N ILE A 217 13.33 -4.76 10.43
CA ILE A 217 13.34 -4.42 11.85
C ILE A 217 13.21 -5.67 12.74
N TYR A 218 12.32 -6.61 12.37
CA TYR A 218 11.94 -7.74 13.23
C TYR A 218 12.48 -9.09 12.76
N GLY A 219 13.21 -9.12 11.64
CA GLY A 219 13.77 -10.33 11.06
C GLY A 219 12.80 -11.11 10.20
N VAL A 220 13.29 -12.15 9.54
CA VAL A 220 12.56 -12.90 8.50
C VAL A 220 11.95 -14.20 9.00
N LYS A 221 12.45 -14.77 10.11
CA LYS A 221 12.03 -16.10 10.61
C LYS A 221 10.53 -16.20 10.89
N TYR A 222 9.97 -15.19 11.55
CA TYR A 222 8.54 -15.14 11.92
C TYR A 222 7.75 -14.12 11.12
N ILE A 223 8.29 -13.64 10.00
CA ILE A 223 7.70 -12.55 9.20
C ILE A 223 6.26 -12.84 8.74
N GLY A 224 5.93 -14.11 8.47
CA GLY A 224 4.57 -14.51 8.07
C GLY A 224 3.51 -14.17 9.13
N SER A 225 3.80 -14.42 10.42
CA SER A 225 2.87 -14.10 11.52
C SER A 225 2.77 -12.60 11.79
N ILE A 226 3.87 -11.85 11.58
CA ILE A 226 3.88 -10.39 11.70
C ILE A 226 3.08 -9.77 10.55
N LYS A 227 3.29 -10.24 9.32
CA LYS A 227 2.52 -9.77 8.15
C LYS A 227 1.02 -10.08 8.27
N ALA A 228 0.65 -11.23 8.80
CA ALA A 228 -0.76 -11.53 9.06
C ALA A 228 -1.41 -10.49 9.99
N LEU A 229 -0.70 -10.10 11.07
CA LEU A 229 -1.16 -9.05 11.99
C LEU A 229 -1.27 -7.69 11.29
N THR A 230 -0.23 -7.26 10.58
CA THR A 230 -0.22 -5.95 9.90
C THR A 230 -1.23 -5.88 8.76
N THR A 231 -1.47 -6.99 8.06
CA THR A 231 -2.53 -7.06 7.03
C THR A 231 -3.92 -6.96 7.66
N ALA A 232 -4.16 -7.61 8.80
CA ALA A 232 -5.42 -7.47 9.53
C ALA A 232 -5.66 -6.01 9.97
N LEU A 233 -4.61 -5.34 10.48
CA LEU A 233 -4.69 -3.91 10.83
C LEU A 233 -4.94 -3.03 9.61
N MET A 234 -4.35 -3.36 8.45
CA MET A 234 -4.58 -2.64 7.20
C MET A 234 -6.04 -2.77 6.74
N VAL A 235 -6.60 -3.99 6.77
CA VAL A 235 -8.03 -4.22 6.45
C VAL A 235 -8.93 -3.47 7.43
N PHE A 236 -8.62 -3.50 8.73
CA PHE A 236 -9.34 -2.70 9.71
C PHE A 236 -9.24 -1.19 9.39
N SER A 237 -8.07 -0.71 8.99
CA SER A 237 -7.87 0.69 8.62
C SER A 237 -8.70 1.11 7.41
N THR A 238 -8.88 0.26 6.40
CA THR A 238 -9.75 0.55 5.26
C THR A 238 -11.22 0.67 5.69
N ALA A 239 -11.69 -0.25 6.53
CA ALA A 239 -13.05 -0.20 7.09
C ALA A 239 -13.25 1.05 7.98
N PHE A 240 -12.26 1.36 8.83
CA PHE A 240 -12.25 2.57 9.66
C PHE A 240 -12.32 3.83 8.80
N GLY A 241 -11.54 3.92 7.71
CA GLY A 241 -11.55 5.05 6.80
C GLY A 241 -12.92 5.29 6.18
N THR A 242 -13.57 4.23 5.69
CA THR A 242 -14.92 4.30 5.15
C THR A 242 -15.93 4.78 6.20
N ALA A 243 -15.88 4.20 7.40
CA ALA A 243 -16.78 4.56 8.49
C ALA A 243 -16.54 6.01 8.98
N LEU A 244 -15.26 6.42 9.10
CA LEU A 244 -14.91 7.77 9.55
C LEU A 244 -15.36 8.84 8.55
N PHE A 245 -15.10 8.64 7.26
CA PHE A 245 -15.53 9.58 6.23
C PHE A 245 -17.06 9.70 6.23
N GLY A 246 -17.79 8.57 6.26
CA GLY A 246 -19.25 8.59 6.32
C GLY A 246 -19.77 9.33 7.54
N PHE A 247 -19.24 9.03 8.72
CA PHE A 247 -19.60 9.69 9.96
C PHE A 247 -19.36 11.21 9.92
N LEU A 248 -18.19 11.64 9.41
CA LEU A 248 -17.87 13.06 9.29
C LEU A 248 -18.81 13.78 8.31
N ILE A 249 -19.13 13.14 7.19
CA ILE A 249 -20.09 13.67 6.21
C ILE A 249 -21.50 13.77 6.81
N ASP A 250 -21.94 12.77 7.54
CA ASP A 250 -23.28 12.73 8.15
C ASP A 250 -23.48 13.81 9.21
N ILE A 251 -22.41 14.20 9.93
CA ILE A 251 -22.44 15.32 10.88
C ILE A 251 -22.16 16.68 10.23
N GLY A 252 -22.08 16.74 8.89
CA GLY A 252 -22.01 17.99 8.13
C GLY A 252 -20.60 18.53 7.88
N PHE A 253 -19.55 17.70 8.02
CA PHE A 253 -18.19 18.13 7.66
C PHE A 253 -18.06 18.31 6.15
N SER A 254 -17.46 19.42 5.75
CA SER A 254 -17.08 19.63 4.35
C SER A 254 -15.85 18.81 3.98
N ILE A 255 -15.59 18.66 2.66
CA ILE A 255 -14.41 17.93 2.19
C ILE A 255 -13.09 18.59 2.65
N GLU A 256 -13.06 19.90 2.78
CA GLU A 256 -11.92 20.65 3.30
C GLU A 256 -11.64 20.29 4.76
N GLN A 257 -12.69 20.19 5.59
CA GLN A 257 -12.54 19.77 7.00
C GLN A 257 -12.04 18.32 7.10
N ILE A 258 -12.53 17.42 6.25
CA ILE A 258 -12.06 16.04 6.17
C ILE A 258 -10.60 16.00 5.72
N ALA A 259 -10.20 16.85 4.77
CA ALA A 259 -8.81 16.98 4.34
C ALA A 259 -7.90 17.47 5.49
N VAL A 260 -8.37 18.41 6.33
CA VAL A 260 -7.64 18.87 7.52
C VAL A 260 -7.47 17.75 8.55
N VAL A 261 -8.53 16.98 8.85
CA VAL A 261 -8.46 15.83 9.78
C VAL A 261 -7.45 14.80 9.26
N SER A 262 -7.51 14.49 7.99
CA SER A 262 -6.58 13.56 7.33
C SER A 262 -5.15 14.07 7.37
N GLY A 263 -4.93 15.34 7.02
CA GLY A 263 -3.63 16.00 7.05
C GLY A 263 -3.03 16.07 8.44
N ALA A 264 -3.84 16.40 9.46
CA ALA A 264 -3.40 16.42 10.86
C ALA A 264 -2.93 15.05 11.35
N TYR A 265 -3.66 13.97 10.99
CA TYR A 265 -3.23 12.61 11.31
C TYR A 265 -1.89 12.26 10.64
N ILE A 266 -1.76 12.55 9.34
CA ILE A 266 -0.52 12.27 8.59
C ILE A 266 0.64 13.03 9.22
N PHE A 267 0.47 14.33 9.45
CA PHE A 267 1.49 15.20 10.03
C PHE A 267 1.93 14.71 11.42
N GLY A 268 0.96 14.37 12.29
CA GLY A 268 1.23 13.78 13.60
C GLY A 268 2.01 12.47 13.50
N SER A 269 1.65 11.58 12.58
CA SER A 269 2.34 10.31 12.35
C SER A 269 3.79 10.51 11.87
N ILE A 270 4.03 11.50 11.00
CA ILE A 270 5.38 11.84 10.52
C ILE A 270 6.24 12.38 11.67
N ILE A 271 5.68 13.26 12.51
CA ILE A 271 6.38 13.81 13.68
C ILE A 271 6.77 12.68 14.65
N LEU A 272 5.82 11.81 15.02
CA LEU A 272 6.10 10.67 15.90
C LEU A 272 7.21 9.77 15.35
N LEU A 273 7.12 9.47 14.04
CA LEU A 273 8.13 8.66 13.38
C LEU A 273 9.50 9.36 13.35
N TYR A 274 9.54 10.68 13.17
CA TYR A 274 10.77 11.47 13.18
C TYR A 274 11.51 11.35 14.52
N PHE A 275 10.79 11.44 15.64
CA PHE A 275 11.40 11.29 16.97
C PHE A 275 11.91 9.87 17.23
N VAL A 276 11.32 8.86 16.60
CA VAL A 276 11.69 7.46 16.84
C VAL A 276 12.63 6.91 15.76
N LYS A 277 12.88 7.61 14.66
CA LYS A 277 13.67 7.13 13.50
C LYS A 277 15.03 6.51 13.88
N ASN A 278 15.73 7.08 14.86
CA ASN A 278 17.04 6.58 15.30
C ASN A 278 16.95 5.28 16.10
N LYS A 279 15.76 4.97 16.66
CA LYS A 279 15.49 3.74 17.43
C LYS A 279 14.92 2.61 16.55
N LEU A 280 14.59 2.89 15.28
CA LEU A 280 14.10 1.90 14.30
C LEU A 280 15.22 0.98 13.77
N LYS A 281 16.29 0.80 14.53
CA LYS A 281 17.37 -0.12 14.16
C LYS A 281 16.97 -1.55 14.52
N PRO A 282 17.37 -2.57 13.69
CA PRO A 282 17.26 -3.95 14.09
C PRO A 282 18.02 -4.15 15.40
N GLN A 283 17.51 -5.02 16.26
CA GLN A 283 18.29 -5.46 17.43
C GLN A 283 19.19 -6.62 17.00
N TYR A 284 20.43 -6.54 17.36
CA TYR A 284 21.40 -7.61 17.19
C TYR A 284 21.48 -8.44 18.47
N LEU A 285 21.74 -9.74 18.33
CA LEU A 285 21.98 -10.65 19.44
C LEU A 285 23.36 -10.42 20.05
#